data_5b1267d8167b09aef4c29735abc36830
#
_entry.id   5b1267d8167b09aef4c29735abc36830
#
_cell.length_a   1.000
_cell.length_b   1.000
_cell.length_c   1.000
_cell.angle_alpha   90.00
_cell.angle_beta   90.00
_cell.angle_gamma   90.00
#
_symmetry.space_group_name_H-M   'P 1'
#
loop_
_entity.id
_entity.type
_entity.pdbx_description
1 polymer ?
#
loop_
_entity_poly.entity_id
_entity_poly.type
_entity_poly.pdbx_seq_one_letter_code
_entity_poly.pdbx_strand_id
1 'polypeptide(L)'
;MKGFAMAERNPLIIMAAGKGSRMKASADVPEWVLEEAASRPKAMIRIGQDRKPLLQHLVERAKEEGLRDICIVVAEHDEITRPHFDALRPDGIDLSFVVQTIPPGRTKPAGTAQAVQLALEAHPHWDGSSVTVANGDNLPPSGMFQAMLANPACLPAFDRDHLGLPADRVQAFAVISRNDQGGLERIDEKPDEATIQSAIWPDGTVRVSMNYFRVPYGDLLEAVRTVPEHPVRKEKELPVALSNWSEGHPDGLHVLPLAGAFLDLTHPQDIVKAGERLDQGGFELRI
;
A
#
# COMPACT_ATOMS: atom_id res chain seq x y z
N MET A 1 4.70 17.08 37.94
CA MET A 1 5.11 15.97 37.06
C MET A 1 4.80 16.41 35.64
N LYS A 2 5.82 16.75 34.83
CA LYS A 2 5.63 17.04 33.39
C LYS A 2 5.32 15.72 32.71
N GLY A 3 4.07 15.56 32.23
CA GLY A 3 3.71 14.41 31.39
C GLY A 3 4.64 14.38 30.19
N PHE A 4 5.39 13.30 30.04
CA PHE A 4 5.99 12.94 28.76
C PHE A 4 4.86 12.85 27.76
N ALA A 5 4.80 13.76 26.79
CA ALA A 5 3.98 13.57 25.62
C ALA A 5 4.40 12.22 25.03
N MET A 6 3.48 11.27 25.00
CA MET A 6 3.71 10.01 24.29
C MET A 6 4.05 10.41 22.86
N ALA A 7 5.25 10.08 22.39
CA ALA A 7 5.61 10.31 21.00
C ALA A 7 4.49 9.71 20.13
N GLU A 8 3.96 10.48 19.21
CA GLU A 8 2.92 10.00 18.28
C GLU A 8 3.41 8.69 17.65
N ARG A 9 2.69 7.61 17.89
CA ARG A 9 3.12 6.26 17.49
C ARG A 9 3.18 6.07 15.98
N ASN A 10 2.42 6.88 15.22
CA ASN A 10 2.34 6.82 13.77
C ASN A 10 2.35 5.39 13.22
N PRO A 11 1.33 4.57 13.52
CA PRO A 11 1.30 3.17 13.15
C PRO A 11 1.17 2.99 11.63
N LEU A 12 1.82 1.92 11.12
CA LEU A 12 1.81 1.52 9.74
C LEU A 12 1.46 0.03 9.60
N ILE A 13 0.47 -0.29 8.77
CA ILE A 13 0.18 -1.64 8.31
C ILE A 13 0.74 -1.80 6.91
N ILE A 14 1.60 -2.79 6.68
CA ILE A 14 2.09 -3.16 5.35
C ILE A 14 1.48 -4.49 4.94
N MET A 15 0.68 -4.48 3.87
CA MET A 15 0.04 -5.68 3.32
C MET A 15 1.02 -6.43 2.42
N ALA A 16 1.65 -7.49 2.92
CA ALA A 16 2.64 -8.29 2.21
C ALA A 16 2.19 -9.75 1.89
N ALA A 17 0.93 -10.09 2.15
CA ALA A 17 0.39 -11.45 1.97
C ALA A 17 0.04 -11.81 0.50
N GLY A 18 0.32 -10.95 -0.48
CA GLY A 18 -0.02 -11.16 -1.88
C GLY A 18 0.76 -12.31 -2.53
N LYS A 19 0.06 -13.20 -3.27
CA LYS A 19 0.66 -14.38 -3.93
C LYS A 19 1.61 -14.06 -5.10
N GLY A 20 1.57 -12.85 -5.68
CA GLY A 20 2.44 -12.44 -6.76
C GLY A 20 2.36 -13.34 -8.02
N SER A 21 1.18 -13.86 -8.38
CA SER A 21 1.01 -14.85 -9.46
C SER A 21 1.55 -14.39 -10.82
N ARG A 22 1.45 -13.09 -11.13
CA ARG A 22 1.99 -12.49 -12.37
C ARG A 22 3.52 -12.47 -12.41
N MET A 23 4.19 -12.41 -11.26
CA MET A 23 5.65 -12.49 -11.15
C MET A 23 6.22 -13.87 -11.50
N LYS A 24 5.37 -14.90 -11.52
CA LYS A 24 5.76 -16.27 -11.85
C LYS A 24 5.51 -16.63 -13.32
N ALA A 25 5.12 -15.66 -14.14
CA ALA A 25 4.95 -15.86 -15.57
C ALA A 25 6.31 -16.00 -16.27
N SER A 26 6.37 -16.80 -17.34
CA SER A 26 7.56 -16.86 -18.21
C SER A 26 7.81 -15.49 -18.86
N ALA A 27 9.08 -15.08 -18.89
CA ALA A 27 9.51 -13.81 -19.44
C ALA A 27 10.89 -13.95 -20.07
N ASP A 28 11.17 -13.10 -21.07
CA ASP A 28 12.50 -12.97 -21.63
C ASP A 28 13.35 -12.04 -20.75
N VAL A 29 13.90 -12.64 -19.69
CA VAL A 29 14.74 -11.96 -18.69
C VAL A 29 15.88 -12.90 -18.25
N PRO A 30 16.95 -12.39 -17.65
CA PRO A 30 18.03 -13.23 -17.11
C PRO A 30 17.50 -14.29 -16.14
N GLU A 31 18.12 -15.47 -16.14
CA GLU A 31 17.71 -16.63 -15.32
C GLU A 31 17.59 -16.29 -13.84
N TRP A 32 18.53 -15.51 -13.29
CA TRP A 32 18.49 -15.09 -11.89
C TRP A 32 17.22 -14.30 -11.51
N VAL A 33 16.62 -13.58 -12.49
CA VAL A 33 15.35 -12.84 -12.27
C VAL A 33 14.20 -13.82 -12.11
N LEU A 34 14.16 -14.87 -12.93
CA LEU A 34 13.13 -15.91 -12.84
C LEU A 34 13.27 -16.71 -11.54
N GLU A 35 14.49 -17.03 -11.12
CA GLU A 35 14.77 -17.70 -9.85
C GLU A 35 14.30 -16.84 -8.65
N GLU A 36 14.63 -15.56 -8.65
CA GLU A 36 14.22 -14.61 -7.61
C GLU A 36 12.68 -14.53 -7.53
N ALA A 37 12.01 -14.37 -8.67
CA ALA A 37 10.55 -14.28 -8.77
C ALA A 37 9.84 -15.59 -8.37
N ALA A 38 10.44 -16.75 -8.62
CA ALA A 38 9.89 -18.06 -8.30
C ALA A 38 10.04 -18.42 -6.83
N SER A 39 11.18 -18.06 -6.23
CA SER A 39 11.57 -18.53 -4.89
C SER A 39 11.08 -17.64 -3.75
N ARG A 40 10.56 -16.42 -4.02
CA ARG A 40 10.23 -15.44 -2.98
C ARG A 40 8.80 -14.93 -3.06
N PRO A 41 8.18 -14.54 -1.93
CA PRO A 41 7.02 -13.67 -1.94
C PRO A 41 7.33 -12.38 -2.71
N LYS A 42 6.36 -11.81 -3.41
CA LYS A 42 6.55 -10.62 -4.25
C LYS A 42 7.23 -9.46 -3.50
N ALA A 43 6.80 -9.18 -2.27
CA ALA A 43 7.37 -8.14 -1.43
C ALA A 43 8.83 -8.41 -1.02
N MET A 44 9.25 -9.68 -1.02
CA MET A 44 10.59 -10.11 -0.64
C MET A 44 11.55 -10.30 -1.83
N ILE A 45 11.13 -9.92 -3.03
CA ILE A 45 11.99 -9.89 -4.21
C ILE A 45 13.08 -8.84 -4.00
N ARG A 46 14.33 -9.25 -4.23
CA ARG A 46 15.52 -8.42 -4.02
C ARG A 46 15.79 -7.57 -5.27
N ILE A 47 15.95 -6.27 -5.06
CA ILE A 47 16.19 -5.29 -6.12
C ILE A 47 17.44 -4.45 -5.82
N GLY A 48 17.94 -3.74 -6.84
CA GLY A 48 19.11 -2.87 -6.72
C GLY A 48 20.44 -3.60 -6.55
N GLN A 49 21.53 -2.85 -6.48
CA GLN A 49 22.90 -3.37 -6.34
C GLN A 49 23.11 -4.00 -4.96
N ASP A 50 22.49 -3.47 -3.93
CA ASP A 50 22.59 -3.98 -2.55
C ASP A 50 21.75 -5.24 -2.31
N ARG A 51 20.95 -5.66 -3.30
CA ARG A 51 20.12 -6.88 -3.26
C ARG A 51 19.21 -6.97 -2.05
N LYS A 52 18.72 -5.82 -1.57
CA LYS A 52 17.72 -5.78 -0.50
C LYS A 52 16.32 -6.13 -1.03
N PRO A 53 15.48 -6.81 -0.22
CA PRO A 53 14.06 -6.98 -0.55
C PRO A 53 13.33 -5.63 -0.73
N LEU A 54 12.38 -5.57 -1.67
CA LEU A 54 11.53 -4.39 -1.85
C LEU A 54 10.86 -3.95 -0.55
N LEU A 55 10.36 -4.90 0.23
CA LEU A 55 9.75 -4.64 1.53
C LEU A 55 10.72 -4.01 2.54
N GLN A 56 12.00 -4.38 2.49
CA GLN A 56 13.00 -3.75 3.36
C GLN A 56 13.22 -2.28 2.97
N HIS A 57 13.28 -1.94 1.69
CA HIS A 57 13.33 -0.54 1.24
C HIS A 57 12.10 0.24 1.70
N LEU A 58 10.90 -0.38 1.65
CA LEU A 58 9.68 0.26 2.13
C LEU A 58 9.71 0.51 3.64
N VAL A 59 10.18 -0.44 4.44
CA VAL A 59 10.32 -0.30 5.90
C VAL A 59 11.37 0.77 6.25
N GLU A 60 12.51 0.78 5.56
CA GLU A 60 13.55 1.80 5.73
C GLU A 60 13.00 3.21 5.40
N ARG A 61 12.27 3.35 4.28
CA ARG A 61 11.61 4.60 3.88
C ARG A 61 10.58 5.05 4.92
N ALA A 62 9.72 4.16 5.37
CA ALA A 62 8.71 4.45 6.39
C ALA A 62 9.35 4.94 7.69
N LYS A 63 10.42 4.28 8.14
CA LYS A 63 11.21 4.69 9.30
C LYS A 63 11.83 6.07 9.14
N GLU A 64 12.47 6.36 8.01
CA GLU A 64 13.09 7.66 7.71
C GLU A 64 12.05 8.78 7.74
N GLU A 65 10.84 8.50 7.32
CA GLU A 65 9.72 9.46 7.24
C GLU A 65 8.84 9.50 8.49
N GLY A 66 9.23 8.83 9.58
CA GLY A 66 8.61 9.02 10.92
C GLY A 66 7.60 7.96 11.34
N LEU A 67 7.41 6.88 10.57
CA LEU A 67 6.58 5.73 10.94
C LEU A 67 7.44 4.72 11.69
N ARG A 68 7.10 4.41 12.94
CA ARG A 68 7.98 3.62 13.80
C ARG A 68 7.31 2.41 14.46
N ASP A 69 6.00 2.32 14.41
CA ASP A 69 5.22 1.20 14.91
C ASP A 69 4.63 0.48 13.69
N ILE A 70 5.27 -0.59 13.23
CA ILE A 70 5.03 -1.21 11.93
C ILE A 70 4.52 -2.64 12.10
N CYS A 71 3.37 -2.93 11.53
CA CYS A 71 2.83 -4.28 11.40
C CYS A 71 2.91 -4.76 9.95
N ILE A 72 3.61 -5.86 9.70
CA ILE A 72 3.65 -6.52 8.40
C ILE A 72 2.65 -7.68 8.39
N VAL A 73 1.66 -7.60 7.49
CA VAL A 73 0.71 -8.70 7.28
C VAL A 73 1.29 -9.66 6.26
N VAL A 74 1.56 -10.90 6.68
CA VAL A 74 2.18 -11.96 5.88
C VAL A 74 1.18 -13.05 5.53
N ALA A 75 1.47 -13.83 4.48
CA ALA A 75 0.68 -14.99 4.12
C ALA A 75 0.84 -16.12 5.14
N GLU A 76 -0.15 -17.03 5.24
CA GLU A 76 -0.19 -18.15 6.19
C GLU A 76 1.03 -19.11 6.10
N HIS A 77 1.63 -19.19 4.92
CA HIS A 77 2.80 -20.06 4.66
C HIS A 77 4.05 -19.26 4.28
N ASP A 78 4.17 -18.01 4.75
CA ASP A 78 5.36 -17.21 4.51
C ASP A 78 6.47 -17.58 5.50
N GLU A 79 7.47 -18.29 5.00
CA GLU A 79 8.67 -18.69 5.76
C GLU A 79 9.88 -17.79 5.52
N ILE A 80 9.73 -16.69 4.76
CA ILE A 80 10.83 -15.84 4.32
C ILE A 80 10.81 -14.47 5.00
N THR A 81 9.64 -13.83 5.05
CA THR A 81 9.53 -12.42 5.47
C THR A 81 9.91 -12.25 6.93
N ARG A 82 9.27 -12.99 7.83
CA ARG A 82 9.55 -12.87 9.26
C ARG A 82 10.99 -13.22 9.62
N PRO A 83 11.57 -14.37 9.19
CA PRO A 83 12.97 -14.68 9.47
C PRO A 83 13.96 -13.64 8.95
N HIS A 84 13.68 -13.01 7.80
CA HIS A 84 14.51 -11.93 7.28
C HIS A 84 14.59 -10.75 8.24
N PHE A 85 13.45 -10.26 8.71
CA PHE A 85 13.40 -9.11 9.61
C PHE A 85 13.84 -9.45 11.04
N ASP A 86 13.62 -10.68 11.51
CA ASP A 86 14.14 -11.17 12.80
C ASP A 86 15.69 -11.18 12.79
N ALA A 87 16.31 -11.48 11.65
CA ALA A 87 17.75 -11.41 11.48
C ALA A 87 18.27 -9.98 11.30
N LEU A 88 17.54 -9.14 10.56
CA LEU A 88 17.91 -7.74 10.30
C LEU A 88 17.82 -6.86 11.54
N ARG A 89 16.83 -7.08 12.42
CA ARG A 89 16.56 -6.31 13.65
C ARG A 89 16.67 -4.79 13.44
N PRO A 90 15.81 -4.19 12.61
CA PRO A 90 15.94 -2.78 12.28
C PRO A 90 15.77 -1.90 13.53
N ASP A 91 16.77 -1.04 13.78
CA ASP A 91 16.76 -0.14 14.93
C ASP A 91 15.67 0.90 14.89
N GLY A 92 15.15 1.30 16.05
CA GLY A 92 14.29 2.47 16.24
C GLY A 92 12.89 2.33 15.63
N ILE A 93 12.46 1.11 15.33
CA ILE A 93 11.08 0.76 15.00
C ILE A 93 10.59 -0.39 15.88
N ASP A 94 9.31 -0.38 16.20
CA ASP A 94 8.59 -1.52 16.78
C ASP A 94 7.97 -2.30 15.63
N LEU A 95 8.50 -3.51 15.36
CA LEU A 95 8.12 -4.32 14.22
C LEU A 95 7.36 -5.57 14.67
N SER A 96 6.16 -5.74 14.17
CA SER A 96 5.27 -6.87 14.45
C SER A 96 4.81 -7.57 13.17
N PHE A 97 4.32 -8.81 13.32
CA PHE A 97 3.81 -9.60 12.20
C PHE A 97 2.43 -10.17 12.53
N VAL A 98 1.52 -10.06 11.56
CA VAL A 98 0.20 -10.68 11.61
C VAL A 98 0.03 -11.60 10.41
N VAL A 99 -0.44 -12.82 10.66
CA VAL A 99 -0.70 -13.79 9.58
C VAL A 99 -2.09 -13.58 9.02
N GLN A 100 -2.19 -13.35 7.72
CA GLN A 100 -3.46 -13.36 7.01
C GLN A 100 -3.89 -14.80 6.76
N THR A 101 -4.74 -15.33 7.63
CA THR A 101 -5.25 -16.70 7.55
C THR A 101 -6.26 -16.86 6.41
N ILE A 102 -6.31 -18.08 5.85
CA ILE A 102 -7.33 -18.46 4.88
C ILE A 102 -8.57 -18.95 5.64
N PRO A 103 -9.73 -18.29 5.51
CA PRO A 103 -10.93 -18.71 6.25
C PRO A 103 -11.36 -20.14 5.90
N PRO A 104 -11.99 -20.89 6.83
CA PRO A 104 -12.49 -22.23 6.58
C PRO A 104 -13.36 -22.32 5.31
N GLY A 105 -13.11 -23.35 4.49
CA GLY A 105 -13.82 -23.56 3.23
C GLY A 105 -13.36 -22.68 2.05
N ARG A 106 -12.32 -21.87 2.22
CA ARG A 106 -11.72 -21.06 1.15
C ARG A 106 -10.35 -21.60 0.74
N THR A 107 -9.91 -21.23 -0.47
CA THR A 107 -8.58 -21.57 -1.00
C THR A 107 -7.64 -20.35 -1.06
N LYS A 108 -8.15 -19.17 -0.66
CA LYS A 108 -7.43 -17.90 -0.62
C LYS A 108 -7.95 -17.02 0.51
N PRO A 109 -7.14 -16.03 0.97
CA PRO A 109 -7.57 -15.04 1.95
C PRO A 109 -8.80 -14.26 1.48
N ALA A 110 -9.49 -13.58 2.40
CA ALA A 110 -10.73 -12.86 2.11
C ALA A 110 -10.49 -11.41 1.60
N GLY A 111 -9.28 -11.05 1.18
CA GLY A 111 -8.99 -9.77 0.54
C GLY A 111 -8.20 -8.78 1.42
N THR A 112 -7.98 -7.57 0.90
CA THR A 112 -7.15 -6.55 1.54
C THR A 112 -7.77 -5.96 2.80
N ALA A 113 -9.10 -5.82 2.85
CA ALA A 113 -9.79 -5.37 4.07
C ALA A 113 -9.66 -6.39 5.22
N GLN A 114 -9.65 -7.70 4.93
CA GLN A 114 -9.36 -8.71 5.95
C GLN A 114 -7.95 -8.57 6.52
N ALA A 115 -6.96 -8.32 5.66
CA ALA A 115 -5.57 -8.14 6.11
C ALA A 115 -5.47 -6.97 7.10
N VAL A 116 -6.08 -5.83 6.77
CA VAL A 116 -6.10 -4.65 7.64
C VAL A 116 -6.90 -4.91 8.91
N GLN A 117 -8.06 -5.58 8.83
CA GLN A 117 -8.85 -5.95 10.01
C GLN A 117 -8.04 -6.77 11.00
N LEU A 118 -7.35 -7.83 10.55
CA LEU A 118 -6.54 -8.67 11.40
C LEU A 118 -5.40 -7.90 12.07
N ALA A 119 -4.75 -6.99 11.34
CA ALA A 119 -3.71 -6.14 11.90
C ALA A 119 -4.23 -5.18 12.98
N LEU A 120 -5.37 -4.52 12.75
CA LEU A 120 -5.99 -3.63 13.73
C LEU A 120 -6.43 -4.39 14.99
N GLU A 121 -7.07 -5.55 14.83
CA GLU A 121 -7.53 -6.37 15.96
C GLU A 121 -6.37 -6.91 16.81
N ALA A 122 -5.19 -7.13 16.20
CA ALA A 122 -3.98 -7.50 16.92
C ALA A 122 -3.32 -6.31 17.65
N HIS A 123 -3.64 -5.06 17.28
CA HIS A 123 -3.03 -3.86 17.81
C HIS A 123 -4.06 -2.87 18.41
N PRO A 124 -4.88 -3.29 19.40
CA PRO A 124 -5.91 -2.41 19.98
C PRO A 124 -5.31 -1.17 20.69
N HIS A 125 -4.02 -1.20 20.99
CA HIS A 125 -3.29 -0.08 21.58
C HIS A 125 -3.03 1.08 20.60
N TRP A 126 -3.37 0.93 19.31
CA TRP A 126 -3.35 2.01 18.32
C TRP A 126 -4.63 2.87 18.34
N ASP A 127 -5.64 2.46 19.13
CA ASP A 127 -6.85 3.26 19.30
C ASP A 127 -6.51 4.69 19.75
N GLY A 128 -7.21 5.67 19.18
CA GLY A 128 -6.91 7.09 19.33
C GLY A 128 -5.81 7.63 18.39
N SER A 129 -5.18 6.79 17.57
CA SER A 129 -4.22 7.19 16.55
C SER A 129 -4.79 7.06 15.14
N SER A 130 -4.20 7.74 14.17
CA SER A 130 -4.45 7.45 12.75
C SER A 130 -3.46 6.40 12.25
N VAL A 131 -3.96 5.37 11.58
CA VAL A 131 -3.19 4.24 11.06
C VAL A 131 -2.93 4.45 9.57
N THR A 132 -1.66 4.34 9.18
CA THR A 132 -1.28 4.32 7.77
C THR A 132 -1.34 2.89 7.24
N VAL A 133 -1.85 2.71 6.02
CA VAL A 133 -1.87 1.41 5.33
C VAL A 133 -1.10 1.54 4.03
N ALA A 134 -0.27 0.55 3.72
CA ALA A 134 0.58 0.49 2.54
C ALA A 134 0.53 -0.88 1.87
N ASN A 135 0.67 -0.91 0.53
CA ASN A 135 0.98 -2.13 -0.18
C ASN A 135 2.46 -2.50 0.01
N GLY A 136 2.75 -3.78 0.25
CA GLY A 136 4.11 -4.28 0.41
C GLY A 136 4.85 -4.56 -0.89
N ASP A 137 4.21 -4.36 -2.04
CA ASP A 137 4.72 -4.74 -3.36
C ASP A 137 5.07 -3.56 -4.26
N ASN A 138 5.05 -2.35 -3.71
CA ASN A 138 5.52 -1.13 -4.36
C ASN A 138 6.28 -0.23 -3.38
N LEU A 139 7.10 0.68 -3.92
CA LEU A 139 7.86 1.65 -3.14
C LEU A 139 7.44 3.06 -3.56
N PRO A 140 6.92 3.89 -2.64
CA PRO A 140 6.48 5.25 -2.95
C PRO A 140 7.65 6.22 -3.10
N PRO A 141 7.42 7.40 -3.71
CA PRO A 141 8.40 8.48 -3.70
C PRO A 141 8.72 8.96 -2.27
N SER A 142 9.93 9.44 -2.07
CA SER A 142 10.38 10.06 -0.82
C SER A 142 9.54 11.27 -0.48
N GLY A 143 9.18 11.44 0.79
CA GLY A 143 8.32 12.51 1.29
C GLY A 143 6.83 12.18 1.30
N MET A 144 6.41 11.04 0.71
CA MET A 144 4.99 10.67 0.69
C MET A 144 4.42 10.41 2.08
N PHE A 145 5.12 9.62 2.90
CA PHE A 145 4.64 9.35 4.26
C PHE A 145 4.62 10.62 5.12
N GLN A 146 5.59 11.52 4.95
CA GLN A 146 5.57 12.82 5.63
C GLN A 146 4.35 13.66 5.23
N ALA A 147 4.00 13.69 3.92
CA ALA A 147 2.78 14.35 3.46
C ALA A 147 1.51 13.74 4.06
N MET A 148 1.46 12.40 4.18
CA MET A 148 0.35 11.70 4.85
C MET A 148 0.29 11.99 6.35
N LEU A 149 1.42 12.05 7.03
CA LEU A 149 1.49 12.29 8.48
C LEU A 149 1.00 13.69 8.86
N ALA A 150 1.08 14.66 7.94
CA ALA A 150 0.53 16.00 8.14
C ALA A 150 -1.02 16.03 8.16
N ASN A 151 -1.69 14.91 7.80
CA ASN A 151 -3.14 14.80 7.69
C ASN A 151 -3.63 13.59 8.50
N PRO A 152 -4.59 13.74 9.41
CA PRO A 152 -5.08 12.66 10.24
C PRO A 152 -5.87 11.59 9.46
N ALA A 153 -6.53 12.00 8.37
CA ALA A 153 -7.28 11.12 7.49
C ALA A 153 -7.07 11.55 6.04
N CYS A 154 -6.37 10.73 5.26
CA CYS A 154 -6.05 11.08 3.88
C CYS A 154 -5.81 9.87 2.97
N LEU A 155 -5.98 10.12 1.68
CA LEU A 155 -5.67 9.24 0.57
C LEU A 155 -4.75 9.99 -0.41
N PRO A 156 -3.50 9.56 -0.64
CA PRO A 156 -2.67 10.05 -1.73
C PRO A 156 -3.27 9.71 -3.09
N ALA A 157 -3.52 10.74 -3.90
CA ALA A 157 -4.05 10.63 -5.25
C ALA A 157 -2.96 11.07 -6.24
N PHE A 158 -2.33 10.10 -6.90
CA PHE A 158 -1.18 10.36 -7.76
C PHE A 158 -1.60 10.74 -9.17
N ASP A 159 -0.98 11.78 -9.69
CA ASP A 159 -1.08 12.11 -11.12
C ASP A 159 -0.59 10.90 -11.93
N ARG A 160 -1.52 10.36 -12.74
CA ARG A 160 -1.32 9.15 -13.54
C ARG A 160 -0.10 9.25 -14.45
N ASP A 161 0.12 10.42 -15.05
CA ASP A 161 1.16 10.63 -16.06
C ASP A 161 2.56 10.81 -15.45
N HIS A 162 2.64 10.99 -14.12
CA HIS A 162 3.88 11.17 -13.37
C HIS A 162 4.34 9.96 -12.56
N LEU A 163 3.63 8.83 -12.64
CA LEU A 163 4.02 7.58 -11.93
C LEU A 163 5.32 6.96 -12.47
N GLY A 164 5.71 7.30 -13.70
CA GLY A 164 6.88 6.72 -14.35
C GLY A 164 6.75 5.23 -14.65
N LEU A 165 5.54 4.74 -14.80
CA LEU A 165 5.18 3.36 -15.17
C LEU A 165 4.66 3.33 -16.62
N PRO A 166 4.68 2.15 -17.30
CA PRO A 166 4.14 2.01 -18.65
C PRO A 166 2.67 2.42 -18.75
N ALA A 167 2.29 3.11 -19.83
CA ALA A 167 0.95 3.69 -19.99
C ALA A 167 -0.18 2.65 -19.97
N ASP A 168 0.03 1.48 -20.59
CA ASP A 168 -0.91 0.36 -20.59
C ASP A 168 -1.18 -0.19 -19.18
N ARG A 169 -0.18 -0.12 -18.32
CA ARG A 169 -0.28 -0.54 -16.92
C ARG A 169 -1.04 0.48 -16.08
N VAL A 170 -0.72 1.75 -16.26
CA VAL A 170 -1.32 2.85 -15.49
C VAL A 170 -2.81 3.01 -15.80
N GLN A 171 -3.25 2.72 -17.02
CA GLN A 171 -4.66 2.71 -17.40
C GLN A 171 -5.53 1.73 -16.60
N ALA A 172 -4.92 0.67 -16.05
CA ALA A 172 -5.63 -0.33 -15.24
C ALA A 172 -5.72 0.03 -13.75
N PHE A 173 -5.09 1.14 -13.32
CA PHE A 173 -5.12 1.57 -11.92
C PHE A 173 -6.45 2.20 -11.55
N ALA A 174 -6.84 2.05 -10.30
CA ALA A 174 -8.06 2.63 -9.78
C ALA A 174 -8.00 4.16 -9.85
N VAL A 175 -8.99 4.79 -10.48
CA VAL A 175 -9.10 6.25 -10.53
C VAL A 175 -9.82 6.78 -9.29
N ILE A 176 -9.45 7.99 -8.88
CA ILE A 176 -9.97 8.65 -7.69
C ILE A 176 -10.80 9.86 -8.10
N SER A 177 -12.08 9.85 -7.68
CA SER A 177 -12.96 11.01 -7.74
C SER A 177 -13.01 11.68 -6.37
N ARG A 178 -13.05 13.01 -6.35
CA ARG A 178 -13.20 13.82 -5.14
C ARG A 178 -14.43 14.72 -5.22
N ASN A 179 -15.03 14.98 -4.08
CA ASN A 179 -16.11 15.96 -3.95
C ASN A 179 -15.56 17.42 -3.98
N ASP A 180 -16.46 18.39 -3.99
CA ASP A 180 -16.11 19.81 -4.04
C ASP A 180 -15.36 20.32 -2.79
N GLN A 181 -15.43 19.60 -1.67
CA GLN A 181 -14.73 19.91 -0.42
C GLN A 181 -13.32 19.28 -0.36
N GLY A 182 -12.94 18.49 -1.38
CA GLY A 182 -11.64 17.80 -1.45
C GLY A 182 -11.61 16.45 -0.73
N GLY A 183 -12.75 15.96 -0.26
CA GLY A 183 -12.92 14.63 0.31
C GLY A 183 -13.05 13.54 -0.76
N LEU A 184 -12.79 12.29 -0.37
CA LEU A 184 -12.98 11.14 -1.24
C LEU A 184 -14.46 10.98 -1.59
N GLU A 185 -14.77 10.95 -2.88
CA GLU A 185 -16.09 10.56 -3.39
C GLU A 185 -16.10 9.06 -3.75
N ARG A 186 -15.13 8.61 -4.56
CA ARG A 186 -15.09 7.22 -5.05
C ARG A 186 -13.69 6.79 -5.49
N ILE A 187 -13.43 5.49 -5.38
CA ILE A 187 -12.28 4.80 -5.97
C ILE A 187 -12.83 3.75 -6.93
N ASP A 188 -12.64 3.95 -8.22
CA ASP A 188 -13.13 3.05 -9.28
C ASP A 188 -12.01 2.11 -9.73
N GLU A 189 -12.12 0.85 -9.33
CA GLU A 189 -11.21 -0.23 -9.75
C GLU A 189 -11.45 -0.61 -11.20
N LYS A 190 -10.37 -0.74 -11.99
CA LYS A 190 -10.42 -1.12 -13.41
C LYS A 190 -11.40 -0.27 -14.22
N PRO A 191 -11.22 1.05 -14.21
CA PRO A 191 -12.13 1.98 -14.84
C PRO A 191 -12.19 1.73 -16.36
N ASP A 192 -13.38 1.88 -16.94
CA ASP A 192 -13.54 2.03 -18.37
C ASP A 192 -13.26 3.49 -18.82
N GLU A 193 -13.24 3.72 -20.13
CA GLU A 193 -12.93 5.05 -20.66
C GLU A 193 -13.93 6.12 -20.19
N ALA A 194 -15.21 5.78 -20.07
CA ALA A 194 -16.23 6.73 -19.59
C ALA A 194 -15.99 7.11 -18.11
N THR A 195 -15.62 6.14 -17.29
CA THR A 195 -15.25 6.36 -15.88
C THR A 195 -14.00 7.23 -15.77
N ILE A 196 -12.96 6.97 -16.59
CA ILE A 196 -11.74 7.78 -16.64
C ILE A 196 -12.09 9.24 -17.01
N GLN A 197 -12.90 9.45 -18.04
CA GLN A 197 -13.30 10.79 -18.48
C GLN A 197 -14.10 11.54 -17.40
N SER A 198 -14.96 10.84 -16.65
CA SER A 198 -15.71 11.46 -15.53
C SER A 198 -14.85 11.77 -14.31
N ALA A 199 -13.68 11.12 -14.18
CA ALA A 199 -12.75 11.29 -13.08
C ALA A 199 -11.63 12.32 -13.36
N ILE A 200 -11.71 13.06 -14.48
CA ILE A 200 -10.76 14.16 -14.78
C ILE A 200 -10.99 15.28 -13.78
N TRP A 201 -9.92 15.67 -13.10
CA TRP A 201 -9.96 16.75 -12.13
C TRP A 201 -10.01 18.14 -12.81
N PRO A 202 -10.38 19.23 -12.08
CA PRO A 202 -10.43 20.58 -12.65
C PRO A 202 -9.12 21.09 -13.25
N ASP A 203 -7.98 20.55 -12.81
CA ASP A 203 -6.65 20.83 -13.36
C ASP A 203 -6.31 20.04 -14.63
N GLY A 204 -7.27 19.23 -15.13
CA GLY A 204 -7.11 18.39 -16.32
C GLY A 204 -6.39 17.07 -16.06
N THR A 205 -6.03 16.74 -14.82
CA THR A 205 -5.31 15.50 -14.48
C THR A 205 -6.27 14.33 -14.18
N VAL A 206 -5.82 13.11 -14.45
CA VAL A 206 -6.43 11.88 -13.93
C VAL A 206 -5.58 11.38 -12.78
N ARG A 207 -6.19 11.17 -11.63
CA ARG A 207 -5.47 10.72 -10.44
C ARG A 207 -5.85 9.32 -10.05
N VAL A 208 -4.83 8.55 -9.63
CA VAL A 208 -4.97 7.12 -9.34
C VAL A 208 -4.53 6.78 -7.93
N SER A 209 -5.10 5.69 -7.42
CA SER A 209 -4.75 5.12 -6.13
C SER A 209 -3.58 4.15 -6.27
N MET A 210 -2.59 4.30 -5.39
CA MET A 210 -1.52 3.33 -5.21
C MET A 210 -1.72 2.48 -3.94
N ASN A 211 -2.96 2.48 -3.41
CA ASN A 211 -3.37 1.74 -2.21
C ASN A 211 -2.59 2.14 -0.94
N TYR A 212 -2.40 3.43 -0.76
CA TYR A 212 -1.92 4.03 0.49
C TYR A 212 -3.05 4.85 1.11
N PHE A 213 -3.27 4.66 2.40
CA PHE A 213 -4.35 5.30 3.14
C PHE A 213 -3.86 5.66 4.54
N ARG A 214 -4.34 6.76 5.11
CA ARG A 214 -4.19 7.08 6.53
C ARG A 214 -5.57 7.41 7.08
N VAL A 215 -6.00 6.68 8.11
CA VAL A 215 -7.37 6.77 8.63
C VAL A 215 -7.33 6.59 10.15
N PRO A 216 -8.15 7.30 10.93
CA PRO A 216 -8.29 7.05 12.36
C PRO A 216 -8.63 5.57 12.63
N TYR A 217 -8.02 5.01 13.66
CA TYR A 217 -8.14 3.57 13.98
C TYR A 217 -9.59 3.07 14.02
N GLY A 218 -10.48 3.80 14.76
CA GLY A 218 -11.88 3.41 14.91
C GLY A 218 -12.63 3.38 13.58
N ASP A 219 -12.44 4.42 12.77
CA ASP A 219 -13.08 4.56 11.46
C ASP A 219 -12.60 3.50 10.48
N LEU A 220 -11.28 3.23 10.47
CA LEU A 220 -10.72 2.18 9.63
C LEU A 220 -11.22 0.79 10.04
N LEU A 221 -11.30 0.52 11.33
CA LEU A 221 -11.81 -0.75 11.85
C LEU A 221 -13.30 -0.95 11.51
N GLU A 222 -14.11 0.10 11.62
CA GLU A 222 -15.50 0.08 11.19
C GLU A 222 -15.62 -0.21 9.68
N ALA A 223 -14.90 0.54 8.85
CA ALA A 223 -14.93 0.38 7.40
C ALA A 223 -14.59 -1.05 6.96
N VAL A 224 -13.49 -1.65 7.50
CA VAL A 224 -13.08 -3.01 7.09
C VAL A 224 -13.98 -4.12 7.64
N ARG A 225 -14.68 -3.89 8.75
CA ARG A 225 -15.65 -4.85 9.30
C ARG A 225 -16.95 -4.88 8.51
N THR A 226 -17.42 -3.71 8.07
CA THR A 226 -18.74 -3.55 7.44
C THR A 226 -18.73 -3.75 5.93
N VAL A 227 -17.57 -3.68 5.26
CA VAL A 227 -17.48 -3.86 3.82
C VAL A 227 -18.01 -5.23 3.38
N PRO A 228 -18.92 -5.26 2.37
CA PRO A 228 -19.41 -6.52 1.82
C PRO A 228 -18.34 -7.24 1.00
N GLU A 229 -18.50 -8.56 0.88
CA GLU A 229 -17.68 -9.33 -0.06
C GLU A 229 -18.07 -8.99 -1.52
N HIS A 230 -17.06 -8.87 -2.37
CA HIS A 230 -17.28 -8.75 -3.81
C HIS A 230 -18.06 -9.97 -4.35
N PRO A 231 -19.17 -9.79 -5.09
CA PRO A 231 -20.10 -10.88 -5.43
C PRO A 231 -19.48 -12.02 -6.21
N VAL A 232 -18.47 -11.73 -7.05
CA VAL A 232 -17.78 -12.72 -7.89
C VAL A 232 -16.47 -13.19 -7.25
N ARG A 233 -15.58 -12.25 -6.84
CA ARG A 233 -14.27 -12.58 -6.29
C ARG A 233 -14.31 -13.13 -4.88
N LYS A 234 -15.41 -12.88 -4.16
CA LYS A 234 -15.59 -13.24 -2.75
C LYS A 234 -14.48 -12.69 -1.85
N GLU A 235 -14.05 -11.48 -2.13
CA GLU A 235 -13.01 -10.75 -1.39
C GLU A 235 -13.58 -9.46 -0.82
N LYS A 236 -13.12 -9.09 0.36
CA LYS A 236 -13.35 -7.79 1.00
C LYS A 236 -12.21 -6.86 0.62
N GLU A 237 -12.51 -5.81 -0.11
CA GLU A 237 -11.51 -4.92 -0.68
C GLU A 237 -11.42 -3.62 0.12
N LEU A 238 -10.21 -3.22 0.46
CA LEU A 238 -9.97 -2.01 1.24
C LEU A 238 -10.42 -0.72 0.51
N PRO A 239 -10.16 -0.54 -0.80
CA PRO A 239 -10.69 0.62 -1.52
C PRO A 239 -12.20 0.73 -1.46
N VAL A 240 -12.93 -0.40 -1.58
CA VAL A 240 -14.38 -0.44 -1.46
C VAL A 240 -14.83 -0.10 -0.04
N ALA A 241 -14.12 -0.61 0.98
CA ALA A 241 -14.42 -0.30 2.38
C ALA A 241 -14.36 1.20 2.65
N LEU A 242 -13.30 1.86 2.15
CA LEU A 242 -13.10 3.29 2.35
C LEU A 242 -14.04 4.16 1.50
N SER A 243 -14.38 3.74 0.27
CA SER A 243 -15.39 4.42 -0.55
C SER A 243 -16.75 4.38 0.15
N ASN A 244 -17.19 3.20 0.60
CA ASN A 244 -18.49 3.07 1.31
C ASN A 244 -18.52 3.88 2.61
N TRP A 245 -17.41 3.89 3.36
CA TRP A 245 -17.31 4.68 4.58
C TRP A 245 -17.37 6.19 4.28
N SER A 246 -16.72 6.66 3.20
CA SER A 246 -16.72 8.07 2.78
C SER A 246 -18.09 8.58 2.36
N GLU A 247 -19.02 7.72 1.86
CA GLU A 247 -20.40 8.11 1.55
C GLU A 247 -21.13 8.68 2.77
N GLY A 248 -20.86 8.13 3.97
CA GLY A 248 -21.41 8.63 5.24
C GLY A 248 -20.59 9.75 5.89
N HIS A 249 -19.38 10.01 5.38
CA HIS A 249 -18.40 10.94 5.94
C HIS A 249 -17.74 11.79 4.84
N PRO A 250 -18.46 12.71 4.20
CA PRO A 250 -17.97 13.45 3.01
C PRO A 250 -16.67 14.25 3.26
N ASP A 251 -16.43 14.68 4.49
CA ASP A 251 -15.19 15.37 4.90
C ASP A 251 -14.19 14.41 5.58
N GLY A 252 -14.51 13.11 5.64
CA GLY A 252 -13.79 12.15 6.48
C GLY A 252 -12.41 11.76 5.94
N LEU A 253 -12.26 11.62 4.62
CA LEU A 253 -11.01 11.20 4.00
C LEU A 253 -10.55 12.23 2.96
N HIS A 254 -9.59 13.04 3.33
CA HIS A 254 -9.05 14.08 2.46
C HIS A 254 -8.18 13.48 1.33
N VAL A 255 -8.45 13.89 0.10
CA VAL A 255 -7.69 13.43 -1.07
C VAL A 255 -6.50 14.36 -1.30
N LEU A 256 -5.28 13.84 -1.13
CA LEU A 256 -4.02 14.57 -1.32
C LEU A 256 -3.56 14.47 -2.77
N PRO A 257 -3.60 15.57 -3.55
CA PRO A 257 -3.05 15.57 -4.90
C PRO A 257 -1.52 15.52 -4.85
N LEU A 258 -0.94 14.43 -5.38
CA LEU A 258 0.50 14.23 -5.40
C LEU A 258 0.97 13.87 -6.81
N ALA A 259 2.25 14.09 -7.08
CA ALA A 259 2.94 13.59 -8.26
C ALA A 259 4.29 12.97 -7.85
N GLY A 260 4.68 11.91 -8.51
CA GLY A 260 5.95 11.24 -8.20
C GLY A 260 5.99 9.81 -8.73
N ALA A 261 7.20 9.34 -8.91
CA ALA A 261 7.41 8.03 -9.48
C ALA A 261 7.32 6.93 -8.43
N PHE A 262 6.66 5.84 -8.77
CA PHE A 262 6.61 4.60 -7.99
C PHE A 262 7.53 3.54 -8.56
N LEU A 263 8.10 2.71 -7.67
CA LEU A 263 8.55 1.37 -8.06
C LEU A 263 7.42 0.40 -7.76
N ASP A 264 6.96 -0.31 -8.79
CA ASP A 264 5.96 -1.34 -8.63
C ASP A 264 6.41 -2.59 -9.38
N LEU A 265 6.45 -3.71 -8.66
CA LEU A 265 6.80 -5.00 -9.22
C LEU A 265 5.51 -5.71 -9.63
N THR A 266 5.27 -5.93 -10.91
CA THR A 266 4.12 -6.70 -11.40
C THR A 266 4.57 -7.90 -12.23
N HIS A 267 5.59 -7.72 -13.04
CA HIS A 267 6.17 -8.74 -13.93
C HIS A 267 7.66 -8.92 -13.66
N PRO A 268 8.29 -10.06 -14.03
CA PRO A 268 9.72 -10.29 -13.83
C PRO A 268 10.63 -9.19 -14.38
N GLN A 269 10.27 -8.58 -15.51
CA GLN A 269 11.02 -7.48 -16.12
C GLN A 269 11.13 -6.25 -15.22
N ASP A 270 10.16 -6.08 -14.30
CA ASP A 270 10.15 -4.94 -13.39
C ASP A 270 11.28 -5.01 -12.37
N ILE A 271 11.80 -6.22 -12.07
CA ILE A 271 12.90 -6.43 -11.10
C ILE A 271 14.15 -5.68 -11.54
N VAL A 272 14.52 -5.82 -12.83
CA VAL A 272 15.70 -5.14 -13.39
C VAL A 272 15.48 -3.63 -13.41
N LYS A 273 14.37 -3.18 -13.99
CA LYS A 273 14.03 -1.76 -14.11
C LYS A 273 13.93 -1.06 -12.75
N ALA A 274 13.30 -1.73 -11.77
CA ALA A 274 13.19 -1.21 -10.43
C ALA A 274 14.56 -1.07 -9.76
N GLY A 275 15.43 -2.06 -9.94
CA GLY A 275 16.82 -2.02 -9.44
C GLY A 275 17.62 -0.86 -10.04
N GLU A 276 17.66 -0.74 -11.36
CA GLU A 276 18.36 0.35 -12.06
C GLU A 276 17.87 1.72 -11.59
N ARG A 277 16.57 1.86 -11.41
CA ARG A 277 15.96 3.11 -11.01
C ARG A 277 16.22 3.46 -9.54
N LEU A 278 16.25 2.44 -8.67
CA LEU A 278 16.61 2.61 -7.26
C LEU A 278 18.09 3.08 -7.14
N ASP A 279 18.99 2.46 -7.90
CA ASP A 279 20.42 2.76 -7.89
C ASP A 279 20.74 4.16 -8.45
N GLN A 280 19.94 4.68 -9.37
CA GLN A 280 20.05 6.04 -9.91
C GLN A 280 19.60 7.12 -8.93
N GLY A 281 18.86 6.78 -7.89
CA GLY A 281 18.21 7.74 -7.00
C GLY A 281 17.06 8.51 -7.69
N GLY A 282 16.37 9.41 -6.98
CA GLY A 282 15.43 10.31 -7.64
C GLY A 282 13.97 9.88 -7.59
N PHE A 283 13.55 9.26 -6.49
CA PHE A 283 12.15 9.05 -6.16
C PHE A 283 11.67 10.13 -5.18
N GLU A 284 11.65 11.37 -5.60
CA GLU A 284 11.14 12.45 -4.78
C GLU A 284 9.71 12.77 -5.14
N LEU A 285 8.94 13.11 -4.11
CA LEU A 285 7.60 13.65 -4.29
C LEU A 285 7.71 15.00 -5.00
N ARG A 286 6.87 15.20 -6.01
CA ARG A 286 6.65 16.51 -6.64
C ARG A 286 5.36 17.06 -6.06
N ILE A 287 5.45 18.18 -5.39
CA ILE A 287 4.32 18.91 -4.81
C ILE A 287 3.95 20.06 -5.72
#